data_e97c844d9192c690ac86e4cc0df0422c
#
_entry.id   e97c844d9192c690ac86e4cc0df0422c
#
_cell.length_a   1.000
_cell.length_b   1.000
_cell.length_c   1.000
_cell.angle_alpha   90.00
_cell.angle_beta   90.00
_cell.angle_gamma   90.00
#
_symmetry.space_group_name_H-M   'P 1'
#
loop_
_entity.id
_entity.type
_entity.pdbx_description
1 polymer ?
#
loop_
_entity_poly.entity_id
_entity_poly.type
_entity_poly.pdbx_seq_one_letter_code
_entity_poly.pdbx_strand_id
1 'polypeptide(L)'
;MNPSSRQRDDRDAAFPDGPRGLLKQERERGYPVEYLLSRIRGRRSRLIRDWRPLVYDATPIEFLASAQYQGFVRERSAEGMWRALLREYGWVFGQMEEEVRRVFAPYVLYTELRTVFICLRYLQGDRTQKAGEVLGASLLADSVKNILRDGETSAAVERLERQFCRLSPEFSGLAAKYEEKGLREVEQHLTNSFLISIIRTPLHPV
;
A
#
# COMPACT_ATOMS: atom_id res chain seq x y z
N MET A 1 34.09 -28.04 -30.60
CA MET A 1 33.76 -27.86 -29.18
C MET A 1 33.19 -26.47 -29.01
N ASN A 2 31.90 -26.36 -28.83
CA ASN A 2 31.16 -25.11 -28.77
C ASN A 2 30.48 -25.00 -27.39
N PRO A 3 30.90 -24.15 -26.48
CA PRO A 3 30.15 -23.89 -25.27
C PRO A 3 29.24 -22.68 -25.53
N SER A 4 28.04 -22.95 -26.05
CA SER A 4 26.96 -22.00 -26.07
C SER A 4 26.51 -21.76 -24.63
N SER A 5 27.07 -20.73 -24.02
CA SER A 5 26.64 -20.21 -22.72
C SER A 5 25.20 -19.71 -22.88
N ARG A 6 24.27 -20.48 -22.33
CA ARG A 6 22.89 -20.06 -22.11
C ARG A 6 22.93 -18.87 -21.16
N GLN A 7 22.90 -17.69 -21.71
CA GLN A 7 22.43 -16.49 -21.04
C GLN A 7 20.96 -16.74 -20.69
N ARG A 8 20.69 -17.19 -19.47
CA ARG A 8 19.32 -17.23 -18.93
C ARG A 8 18.86 -15.78 -18.90
N ASP A 9 17.88 -15.50 -19.74
CA ASP A 9 17.11 -14.26 -19.70
C ASP A 9 16.48 -14.12 -18.29
N ASP A 10 17.05 -13.25 -17.47
CA ASP A 10 16.51 -12.84 -16.16
C ASP A 10 15.21 -12.00 -16.31
N ARG A 11 14.65 -11.95 -17.53
CA ARG A 11 13.43 -11.18 -17.83
C ARG A 11 12.13 -11.83 -17.37
N ASP A 12 12.16 -13.10 -16.99
CA ASP A 12 10.95 -13.85 -16.63
C ASP A 12 10.68 -13.96 -15.12
N ALA A 13 11.39 -13.20 -14.28
CA ALA A 13 11.07 -13.11 -12.86
C ALA A 13 10.00 -12.04 -12.59
N ALA A 14 8.91 -12.03 -13.38
CA ALA A 14 7.69 -11.36 -12.98
C ALA A 14 7.20 -11.98 -11.65
N PHE A 15 6.70 -11.17 -10.74
CA PHE A 15 6.10 -11.70 -9.52
C PHE A 15 5.00 -12.70 -9.92
N PRO A 16 5.13 -13.99 -9.63
CA PRO A 16 4.13 -14.99 -9.98
C PRO A 16 2.76 -14.64 -9.36
N ASP A 17 2.77 -13.83 -8.29
CA ASP A 17 1.60 -13.39 -7.55
C ASP A 17 1.10 -11.98 -7.92
N GLY A 18 1.66 -11.33 -8.95
CA GLY A 18 1.27 -9.98 -9.35
C GLY A 18 1.31 -8.96 -8.18
N PRO A 19 0.28 -8.08 -8.01
CA PRO A 19 0.21 -7.10 -6.93
C PRO A 19 0.31 -7.71 -5.52
N ARG A 20 -0.07 -8.97 -5.35
CA ARG A 20 0.01 -9.72 -4.11
C ARG A 20 1.44 -9.86 -3.60
N GLY A 21 2.42 -9.96 -4.50
CA GLY A 21 3.84 -10.10 -4.16
C GLY A 21 4.45 -8.86 -3.49
N LEU A 22 3.83 -7.68 -3.62
CA LEU A 22 4.25 -6.46 -2.92
C LEU A 22 3.57 -6.29 -1.56
N LEU A 23 2.65 -7.15 -1.19
CA LEU A 23 1.97 -7.15 0.08
C LEU A 23 2.55 -8.21 1.02
N LYS A 24 2.45 -7.93 2.32
CA LYS A 24 2.88 -8.84 3.37
C LYS A 24 2.17 -10.18 3.25
N GLN A 25 2.93 -11.26 3.32
CA GLN A 25 2.43 -12.62 3.38
C GLN A 25 1.97 -12.89 4.83
N GLU A 26 0.69 -12.70 5.10
CA GLU A 26 0.12 -13.05 6.41
C GLU A 26 -0.46 -14.47 6.37
N ARG A 27 -0.39 -15.14 7.52
CA ARG A 27 -1.01 -16.47 7.66
C ARG A 27 -2.50 -16.34 7.36
N GLU A 28 -2.95 -17.14 6.41
CA GLU A 28 -4.35 -17.24 6.06
C GLU A 28 -5.15 -17.76 7.25
N ARG A 29 -6.26 -17.09 7.57
CA ARG A 29 -7.23 -17.58 8.55
C ARG A 29 -8.35 -18.35 7.90
N GLY A 30 -8.51 -18.20 6.56
CA GLY A 30 -9.39 -19.03 5.74
C GLY A 30 -10.86 -18.97 6.16
N TYR A 31 -11.35 -17.80 6.54
CA TYR A 31 -12.76 -17.68 6.88
C TYR A 31 -13.61 -17.62 5.60
N PRO A 32 -14.71 -18.39 5.54
CA PRO A 32 -15.67 -18.31 4.47
C PRO A 32 -16.17 -16.87 4.23
N VAL A 33 -16.44 -16.53 2.97
CA VAL A 33 -16.85 -15.17 2.57
C VAL A 33 -18.08 -14.70 3.34
N GLU A 34 -19.04 -15.58 3.61
CA GLU A 34 -20.27 -15.28 4.38
C GLU A 34 -19.95 -14.85 5.82
N TYR A 35 -18.99 -15.53 6.45
CA TYR A 35 -18.55 -15.17 7.80
C TYR A 35 -17.83 -13.81 7.78
N LEU A 36 -16.95 -13.59 6.80
CA LEU A 36 -16.28 -12.31 6.63
C LEU A 36 -17.28 -11.17 6.42
N LEU A 37 -18.29 -11.36 5.56
CA LEU A 37 -19.35 -10.38 5.32
C LEU A 37 -20.15 -10.09 6.59
N SER A 38 -20.46 -11.11 7.39
CA SER A 38 -21.16 -10.93 8.67
C SER A 38 -20.35 -10.08 9.64
N ARG A 39 -19.04 -10.30 9.73
CA ARG A 39 -18.14 -9.51 10.57
C ARG A 39 -17.99 -8.06 10.07
N ILE A 40 -17.90 -7.85 8.77
CA ILE A 40 -17.86 -6.50 8.18
C ILE A 40 -19.18 -5.78 8.45
N ARG A 41 -20.32 -6.45 8.29
CA ARG A 41 -21.65 -5.88 8.61
C ARG A 41 -21.76 -5.47 10.08
N GLY A 42 -21.25 -6.26 11.01
CA GLY A 42 -21.19 -5.90 12.43
C GLY A 42 -20.37 -4.63 12.70
N ARG A 43 -19.40 -4.30 11.85
CA ARG A 43 -18.60 -3.06 11.93
C ARG A 43 -19.25 -1.84 11.28
N ARG A 44 -20.34 -2.01 10.52
CA ARG A 44 -21.05 -0.88 9.88
C ARG A 44 -21.58 0.15 10.88
N SER A 45 -21.85 -0.25 12.13
CA SER A 45 -22.22 0.68 13.19
C SER A 45 -21.15 1.73 13.49
N ARG A 46 -19.90 1.47 13.08
CA ARG A 46 -18.75 2.36 13.26
C ARG A 46 -18.53 3.30 12.06
N LEU A 47 -19.31 3.15 10.99
CA LEU A 47 -19.22 4.04 9.84
C LEU A 47 -19.81 5.42 10.18
N ILE A 48 -19.13 6.46 9.73
CA ILE A 48 -19.63 7.82 9.81
C ILE A 48 -20.85 7.92 8.87
N ARG A 49 -22.03 8.12 9.46
CA ARG A 49 -23.28 8.24 8.71
C ARG A 49 -23.55 9.67 8.28
N ASP A 50 -23.20 10.62 9.12
CA ASP A 50 -23.32 12.04 8.84
C ASP A 50 -21.92 12.67 8.78
N TRP A 51 -21.52 13.11 7.60
CA TRP A 51 -20.23 13.72 7.33
C TRP A 51 -20.23 15.24 7.55
N ARG A 52 -21.42 15.86 7.71
CA ARG A 52 -21.54 17.31 7.86
C ARG A 52 -20.76 17.86 9.04
N PRO A 53 -20.81 17.27 10.25
CA PRO A 53 -20.02 17.77 11.36
C PRO A 53 -18.51 17.76 11.09
N LEU A 54 -18.05 16.77 10.28
CA LEU A 54 -16.64 16.64 9.90
C LEU A 54 -16.19 17.71 8.91
N VAL A 55 -17.12 18.22 8.10
CA VAL A 55 -16.84 19.18 7.02
C VAL A 55 -17.04 20.62 7.51
N TYR A 56 -18.02 20.87 8.39
CA TYR A 56 -18.47 22.23 8.71
C TYR A 56 -18.23 22.66 10.16
N ASP A 57 -18.30 21.77 11.13
CA ASP A 57 -18.47 22.16 12.53
C ASP A 57 -17.26 21.86 13.43
N ALA A 58 -16.38 20.95 13.07
CA ALA A 58 -15.28 20.54 13.94
C ALA A 58 -14.00 20.26 13.16
N THR A 59 -12.88 20.35 13.83
CA THR A 59 -11.67 19.74 13.29
C THR A 59 -11.89 18.23 13.20
N PRO A 60 -11.44 17.57 12.13
CA PRO A 60 -11.59 16.12 11.98
C PRO A 60 -11.11 15.33 13.21
N ILE A 61 -10.11 15.86 13.90
CA ILE A 61 -9.51 15.27 15.10
C ILE A 61 -10.47 15.31 16.29
N GLU A 62 -11.17 16.43 16.51
CA GLU A 62 -12.14 16.58 17.61
C GLU A 62 -13.36 15.69 17.38
N PHE A 63 -13.86 15.63 16.16
CA PHE A 63 -14.95 14.73 15.80
C PHE A 63 -14.59 13.26 16.06
N LEU A 64 -13.39 12.82 15.65
CA LEU A 64 -12.92 11.45 15.88
C LEU A 64 -12.58 11.17 17.35
N ALA A 65 -12.39 12.20 18.16
CA ALA A 65 -12.24 12.09 19.61
C ALA A 65 -13.57 11.91 20.35
N SER A 66 -14.70 12.06 19.66
CA SER A 66 -16.02 11.81 20.26
C SER A 66 -16.18 10.37 20.73
N ALA A 67 -17.06 10.14 21.69
CA ALA A 67 -17.24 8.84 22.34
C ALA A 67 -17.44 7.67 21.35
N GLN A 68 -18.06 7.93 20.21
CA GLN A 68 -18.34 6.93 19.18
C GLN A 68 -17.07 6.39 18.51
N TYR A 69 -16.00 7.19 18.43
CA TYR A 69 -14.78 6.87 17.67
C TYR A 69 -13.51 6.79 18.56
N GLN A 70 -13.62 7.05 19.87
CA GLN A 70 -12.47 7.03 20.80
C GLN A 70 -11.63 5.75 20.77
N GLY A 71 -12.25 4.58 20.52
CA GLY A 71 -11.55 3.30 20.41
C GLY A 71 -10.77 3.12 19.10
N PHE A 72 -11.02 3.96 18.10
CA PHE A 72 -10.42 3.83 16.76
C PHE A 72 -9.11 4.59 16.61
N VAL A 73 -9.04 5.77 17.17
CA VAL A 73 -7.90 6.67 17.01
C VAL A 73 -7.29 6.91 18.39
N ARG A 74 -6.30 6.10 18.74
CA ARG A 74 -5.54 6.29 19.98
C ARG A 74 -4.70 7.56 19.95
N GLU A 75 -4.24 7.94 18.77
CA GLU A 75 -3.44 9.12 18.52
C GLU A 75 -4.25 10.12 17.69
N ARG A 76 -4.40 11.33 18.24
CA ARG A 76 -5.20 12.42 17.63
C ARG A 76 -4.38 13.20 16.61
N SER A 77 -3.89 12.51 15.57
CA SER A 77 -3.13 13.10 14.47
C SER A 77 -3.54 12.48 13.13
N ALA A 78 -3.20 13.14 12.04
CA ALA A 78 -3.44 12.60 10.69
C ALA A 78 -2.71 11.27 10.49
N GLU A 79 -1.48 11.16 11.01
CA GLU A 79 -0.70 9.91 10.98
C GLU A 79 -1.36 8.83 11.82
N GLY A 80 -1.90 9.17 12.99
CA GLY A 80 -2.62 8.24 13.85
C GLY A 80 -3.88 7.69 13.19
N MET A 81 -4.63 8.54 12.47
CA MET A 81 -5.78 8.13 11.68
C MET A 81 -5.37 7.20 10.54
N TRP A 82 -4.29 7.54 9.83
CA TRP A 82 -3.79 6.71 8.74
C TRP A 82 -3.36 5.32 9.24
N ARG A 83 -2.60 5.26 10.35
CA ARG A 83 -2.23 3.99 10.98
C ARG A 83 -3.44 3.18 11.45
N ALA A 84 -4.48 3.84 11.95
CA ALA A 84 -5.73 3.15 12.33
C ALA A 84 -6.42 2.54 11.12
N LEU A 85 -6.48 3.26 10.00
CA LEU A 85 -7.02 2.76 8.73
C LEU A 85 -6.23 1.55 8.20
N LEU A 86 -4.90 1.64 8.19
CA LEU A 86 -4.04 0.53 7.76
C LEU A 86 -4.23 -0.72 8.63
N ARG A 87 -4.42 -0.55 9.95
CA ARG A 87 -4.74 -1.70 10.84
C ARG A 87 -6.08 -2.33 10.50
N GLU A 88 -7.10 -1.53 10.15
CA GLU A 88 -8.39 -2.08 9.70
C GLU A 88 -8.27 -2.84 8.39
N TYR A 89 -7.53 -2.29 7.42
CA TYR A 89 -7.23 -3.02 6.18
C TYR A 89 -6.48 -4.32 6.45
N GLY A 90 -5.45 -4.29 7.30
CA GLY A 90 -4.72 -5.48 7.69
C GLY A 90 -5.61 -6.52 8.36
N TRP A 91 -6.52 -6.07 9.23
CA TRP A 91 -7.47 -6.98 9.83
C TRP A 91 -8.41 -7.61 8.80
N VAL A 92 -9.01 -6.83 7.89
CA VAL A 92 -9.90 -7.35 6.85
C VAL A 92 -9.15 -8.30 5.92
N PHE A 93 -8.01 -7.86 5.41
CA PHE A 93 -7.18 -8.63 4.47
C PHE A 93 -6.68 -9.95 5.09
N GLY A 94 -6.31 -9.92 6.37
CA GLY A 94 -5.90 -11.12 7.12
C GLY A 94 -7.04 -12.12 7.40
N GLN A 95 -8.32 -11.72 7.26
CA GLN A 95 -9.46 -12.65 7.41
C GLN A 95 -9.84 -13.33 6.09
N MET A 96 -9.40 -12.79 4.94
CA MET A 96 -9.76 -13.31 3.61
C MET A 96 -9.06 -14.64 3.31
N GLU A 97 -9.73 -15.49 2.57
CA GLU A 97 -9.13 -16.63 1.89
C GLU A 97 -8.17 -16.15 0.78
N GLU A 98 -7.25 -17.02 0.36
CA GLU A 98 -6.21 -16.64 -0.62
C GLU A 98 -6.78 -16.17 -1.95
N GLU A 99 -7.83 -16.79 -2.45
CA GLU A 99 -8.49 -16.36 -3.69
C GLU A 99 -9.09 -14.96 -3.56
N VAL A 100 -9.77 -14.70 -2.44
CA VAL A 100 -10.32 -13.37 -2.15
C VAL A 100 -9.21 -12.33 -1.98
N ARG A 101 -8.10 -12.67 -1.30
CA ARG A 101 -6.94 -11.80 -1.18
C ARG A 101 -6.35 -11.43 -2.53
N ARG A 102 -6.26 -12.39 -3.46
CA ARG A 102 -5.75 -12.15 -4.82
C ARG A 102 -6.60 -11.11 -5.55
N VAL A 103 -7.91 -11.21 -5.44
CA VAL A 103 -8.86 -10.25 -6.05
C VAL A 103 -8.73 -8.86 -5.41
N PHE A 104 -8.56 -8.79 -4.08
CA PHE A 104 -8.48 -7.52 -3.36
C PHE A 104 -7.06 -6.93 -3.27
N ALA A 105 -6.02 -7.68 -3.58
CA ALA A 105 -4.63 -7.22 -3.52
C ALA A 105 -4.37 -5.92 -4.31
N PRO A 106 -4.90 -5.74 -5.53
CA PRO A 106 -4.74 -4.47 -6.25
C PRO A 106 -5.32 -3.27 -5.49
N TYR A 107 -6.50 -3.42 -4.89
CA TYR A 107 -7.13 -2.36 -4.10
C TYR A 107 -6.30 -2.01 -2.85
N VAL A 108 -5.85 -3.03 -2.14
CA VAL A 108 -5.01 -2.83 -0.94
C VAL A 108 -3.69 -2.17 -1.32
N LEU A 109 -3.04 -2.62 -2.40
CA LEU A 109 -1.79 -2.02 -2.87
C LEU A 109 -1.99 -0.58 -3.34
N TYR A 110 -3.10 -0.27 -4.02
CA TYR A 110 -3.44 1.11 -4.38
C TYR A 110 -3.53 2.02 -3.14
N THR A 111 -4.14 1.53 -2.08
CA THR A 111 -4.21 2.26 -0.80
C THR A 111 -2.81 2.44 -0.20
N GLU A 112 -1.97 1.41 -0.26
CA GLU A 112 -0.60 1.44 0.25
C GLU A 112 0.34 2.34 -0.56
N LEU A 113 0.00 2.71 -1.80
CA LEU A 113 0.77 3.76 -2.52
C LEU A 113 0.81 5.07 -1.73
N ARG A 114 -0.27 5.41 -1.01
CA ARG A 114 -0.25 6.57 -0.10
C ARG A 114 0.76 6.41 1.03
N THR A 115 0.91 5.21 1.57
CA THR A 115 1.96 4.91 2.57
C THR A 115 3.34 5.13 1.95
N VAL A 116 3.57 4.65 0.73
CA VAL A 116 4.83 4.89 0.00
C VAL A 116 5.09 6.40 -0.11
N PHE A 117 4.11 7.19 -0.55
CA PHE A 117 4.27 8.64 -0.72
C PHE A 117 4.56 9.36 0.59
N ILE A 118 3.83 9.01 1.66
CA ILE A 118 4.07 9.57 3.00
C ILE A 118 5.50 9.27 3.46
N CYS A 119 5.96 8.03 3.28
CA CYS A 119 7.31 7.63 3.67
C CYS A 119 8.39 8.36 2.85
N LEU A 120 8.21 8.48 1.52
CA LEU A 120 9.15 9.23 0.66
C LEU A 120 9.25 10.70 1.08
N ARG A 121 8.13 11.34 1.43
CA ARG A 121 8.11 12.71 1.97
C ARG A 121 8.81 12.81 3.32
N TYR A 122 8.69 11.79 4.17
CA TYR A 122 9.41 11.76 5.44
C TYR A 122 10.91 11.57 5.24
N LEU A 123 11.34 10.74 4.29
CA LEU A 123 12.74 10.61 3.91
C LEU A 123 13.30 11.94 3.41
N GLN A 124 12.58 12.62 2.51
CA GLN A 124 12.98 13.92 1.98
C GLN A 124 13.11 14.99 3.07
N GLY A 125 12.30 14.91 4.12
CA GLY A 125 12.30 15.82 5.26
C GLY A 125 13.15 15.36 6.46
N ASP A 126 14.00 14.34 6.29
CA ASP A 126 14.84 13.73 7.33
C ASP A 126 14.05 13.28 8.58
N ARG A 127 12.85 12.72 8.35
CA ARG A 127 11.95 12.23 9.40
C ARG A 127 11.78 10.71 9.35
N THR A 128 12.88 9.98 9.28
CA THR A 128 12.94 8.52 9.13
C THR A 128 12.19 7.77 10.24
N GLN A 129 12.24 8.26 11.49
CA GLN A 129 11.50 7.68 12.59
C GLN A 129 9.98 7.65 12.31
N LYS A 130 9.41 8.75 11.80
CA LYS A 130 7.97 8.82 11.44
C LYS A 130 7.63 7.88 10.30
N ALA A 131 8.51 7.73 9.31
CA ALA A 131 8.34 6.72 8.26
C ALA A 131 8.26 5.31 8.86
N GLY A 132 9.17 4.96 9.78
CA GLY A 132 9.17 3.69 10.50
C GLY A 132 7.87 3.40 11.24
N GLU A 133 7.30 4.41 11.91
CA GLU A 133 6.03 4.28 12.62
C GLU A 133 4.84 3.98 11.69
N VAL A 134 4.77 4.65 10.54
CA VAL A 134 3.73 4.41 9.53
C VAL A 134 3.89 3.01 8.91
N LEU A 135 5.12 2.63 8.56
CA LEU A 135 5.45 1.32 8.00
C LEU A 135 5.13 0.16 8.95
N GLY A 136 5.16 0.41 10.26
CA GLY A 136 4.78 -0.59 11.27
C GLY A 136 3.33 -1.08 11.14
N ALA A 137 2.41 -0.24 10.66
CA ALA A 137 1.00 -0.58 10.42
C ALA A 137 0.71 -1.00 8.97
N SER A 138 1.65 -0.79 8.06
CA SER A 138 1.50 -1.03 6.62
C SER A 138 1.45 -2.52 6.26
N LEU A 139 0.68 -2.83 5.23
CA LEU A 139 0.59 -4.16 4.62
C LEU A 139 1.64 -4.41 3.53
N LEU A 140 2.49 -3.44 3.23
CA LEU A 140 3.59 -3.62 2.28
C LEU A 140 4.51 -4.76 2.72
N ALA A 141 5.06 -5.48 1.76
CA ALA A 141 6.07 -6.50 1.99
C ALA A 141 7.34 -5.91 2.61
N ASP A 142 8.06 -6.69 3.40
CA ASP A 142 9.28 -6.22 4.07
C ASP A 142 10.35 -5.74 3.08
N SER A 143 10.39 -6.30 1.88
CA SER A 143 11.27 -5.82 0.79
C SER A 143 11.01 -4.35 0.44
N VAL A 144 9.74 -3.92 0.38
CA VAL A 144 9.35 -2.54 0.13
C VAL A 144 9.55 -1.67 1.37
N LYS A 145 9.19 -2.18 2.56
CA LYS A 145 9.37 -1.45 3.82
C LYS A 145 10.82 -1.10 4.09
N ASN A 146 11.74 -2.04 3.81
CA ASN A 146 13.18 -1.82 4.01
C ASN A 146 13.73 -0.73 3.09
N ILE A 147 13.18 -0.59 1.87
CA ILE A 147 13.53 0.51 0.97
C ILE A 147 13.11 1.87 1.55
N LEU A 148 11.97 1.91 2.23
CA LEU A 148 11.35 3.13 2.75
C LEU A 148 11.78 3.49 4.19
N ARG A 149 12.54 2.64 4.86
CA ARG A 149 12.99 2.90 6.24
C ARG A 149 14.24 3.73 6.31
N ASP A 150 15.21 3.42 5.45
CA ASP A 150 16.56 3.94 5.56
C ASP A 150 17.07 4.43 4.21
N GLY A 151 17.77 5.53 4.24
CA GLY A 151 18.52 6.02 3.09
C GLY A 151 18.03 7.34 2.54
N GLU A 152 18.70 7.78 1.50
CA GLU A 152 18.41 8.97 0.74
C GLU A 152 17.19 8.73 -0.16
N THR A 153 16.36 9.76 -0.36
CA THR A 153 15.13 9.69 -1.14
C THR A 153 15.38 9.23 -2.57
N SER A 154 16.46 9.70 -3.21
CA SER A 154 16.86 9.30 -4.58
C SER A 154 17.10 7.79 -4.66
N ALA A 155 17.91 7.25 -3.75
CA ALA A 155 18.21 5.82 -3.68
C ALA A 155 16.95 4.98 -3.36
N ALA A 156 16.04 5.50 -2.54
CA ALA A 156 14.77 4.85 -2.27
C ALA A 156 13.89 4.78 -3.52
N VAL A 157 13.80 5.86 -4.30
CA VAL A 157 13.04 5.91 -5.57
C VAL A 157 13.60 4.92 -6.59
N GLU A 158 14.93 4.84 -6.77
CA GLU A 158 15.56 3.86 -7.67
C GLU A 158 15.26 2.41 -7.27
N ARG A 159 15.31 2.11 -5.96
CA ARG A 159 15.01 0.76 -5.47
C ARG A 159 13.55 0.43 -5.62
N LEU A 160 12.64 1.40 -5.40
CA LEU A 160 11.22 1.23 -5.65
C LEU A 160 10.94 0.98 -7.13
N GLU A 161 11.55 1.74 -8.04
CA GLU A 161 11.44 1.50 -9.48
C GLU A 161 11.77 0.06 -9.82
N ARG A 162 12.94 -0.44 -9.39
CA ARG A 162 13.34 -1.83 -9.61
C ARG A 162 12.35 -2.84 -9.03
N GLN A 163 11.77 -2.54 -7.87
CA GLN A 163 10.80 -3.42 -7.24
C GLN A 163 9.46 -3.43 -7.98
N PHE A 164 8.97 -2.27 -8.40
CA PHE A 164 7.70 -2.13 -9.10
C PHE A 164 7.79 -2.55 -10.57
N CYS A 165 8.93 -2.39 -11.23
CA CYS A 165 9.16 -2.89 -12.59
C CYS A 165 9.02 -4.42 -12.72
N ARG A 166 9.15 -5.16 -11.62
CA ARG A 166 8.84 -6.59 -11.60
C ARG A 166 7.34 -6.89 -11.74
N LEU A 167 6.47 -5.94 -11.41
CA LEU A 167 5.02 -6.06 -11.64
C LEU A 167 4.68 -5.70 -13.08
N SER A 168 5.22 -4.59 -13.57
CA SER A 168 4.96 -4.10 -14.92
C SER A 168 6.07 -3.14 -15.37
N PRO A 169 6.49 -3.18 -16.63
CA PRO A 169 7.45 -2.23 -17.19
C PRO A 169 6.93 -0.78 -17.17
N GLU A 170 5.63 -0.55 -16.99
CA GLU A 170 5.03 0.78 -16.90
C GLU A 170 5.59 1.62 -15.74
N PHE A 171 6.21 0.99 -14.74
CA PHE A 171 6.83 1.68 -13.62
C PHE A 171 8.25 2.19 -13.89
N SER A 172 8.78 2.00 -15.11
CA SER A 172 10.10 2.49 -15.46
C SER A 172 10.14 4.02 -15.52
N GLY A 173 11.31 4.59 -15.25
CA GLY A 173 11.57 6.03 -15.34
C GLY A 173 11.20 6.82 -14.07
N LEU A 174 10.90 6.17 -12.94
CA LEU A 174 10.64 6.87 -11.68
C LEU A 174 11.85 7.67 -11.19
N ALA A 175 13.05 7.11 -11.27
CA ALA A 175 14.27 7.77 -10.85
C ALA A 175 14.56 9.01 -11.72
N ALA A 176 14.46 8.89 -13.04
CA ALA A 176 14.63 10.02 -13.96
C ALA A 176 13.61 11.14 -13.70
N LYS A 177 12.35 10.80 -13.41
CA LYS A 177 11.32 11.78 -13.07
C LYS A 177 11.58 12.46 -11.72
N TYR A 178 12.15 11.75 -10.78
CA TYR A 178 12.54 12.32 -9.50
C TYR A 178 13.65 13.38 -9.70
N GLU A 179 14.67 13.06 -10.48
CA GLU A 179 15.77 13.99 -10.77
C GLU A 179 15.31 15.23 -11.53
N GLU A 180 14.41 15.05 -12.52
CA GLU A 180 13.93 16.15 -13.37
C GLU A 180 12.91 17.08 -12.66
N LYS A 181 11.93 16.49 -11.93
CA LYS A 181 10.74 17.21 -11.46
C LYS A 181 10.41 16.97 -9.98
N GLY A 182 11.20 16.16 -9.29
CA GLY A 182 11.06 15.88 -7.88
C GLY A 182 9.92 14.89 -7.54
N LEU A 183 9.61 14.81 -6.25
CA LEU A 183 8.76 13.76 -5.68
C LEU A 183 7.32 13.78 -6.19
N ARG A 184 6.76 14.95 -6.46
CA ARG A 184 5.37 15.08 -6.96
C ARG A 184 5.17 14.33 -8.28
N GLU A 185 6.12 14.39 -9.18
CA GLU A 185 6.04 13.69 -10.46
C GLU A 185 6.19 12.18 -10.29
N VAL A 186 7.03 11.75 -9.34
CA VAL A 186 7.13 10.33 -8.96
C VAL A 186 5.79 9.80 -8.45
N GLU A 187 5.13 10.53 -7.56
CA GLU A 187 3.81 10.14 -7.03
C GLU A 187 2.77 9.99 -8.14
N GLN A 188 2.74 10.94 -9.06
CA GLN A 188 1.80 10.94 -10.18
C GLN A 188 2.11 9.78 -11.15
N HIS A 189 3.38 9.59 -11.50
CA HIS A 189 3.80 8.51 -12.40
C HIS A 189 3.52 7.14 -11.78
N LEU A 190 3.86 6.94 -10.51
CA LEU A 190 3.62 5.68 -9.80
C LEU A 190 2.11 5.34 -9.76
N THR A 191 1.27 6.34 -9.49
CA THR A 191 -0.18 6.17 -9.49
C THR A 191 -0.72 5.78 -10.87
N ASN A 192 -0.31 6.51 -11.91
CA ASN A 192 -0.75 6.25 -13.28
C ASN A 192 -0.30 4.87 -13.77
N SER A 193 0.97 4.54 -13.56
CA SER A 193 1.54 3.24 -13.94
C SER A 193 0.82 2.10 -13.24
N PHE A 194 0.48 2.28 -11.97
CA PHE A 194 -0.28 1.29 -11.21
C PHE A 194 -1.68 1.06 -11.80
N LEU A 195 -2.41 2.13 -12.10
CA LEU A 195 -3.74 2.03 -12.72
C LEU A 195 -3.68 1.36 -14.09
N ILE A 196 -2.70 1.71 -14.92
CA ILE A 196 -2.50 1.09 -16.23
C ILE A 196 -2.18 -0.40 -16.08
N SER A 197 -1.30 -0.76 -15.14
CA SER A 197 -0.91 -2.16 -14.91
C SER A 197 -2.10 -3.03 -14.51
N ILE A 198 -3.01 -2.52 -13.66
CA ILE A 198 -4.20 -3.25 -13.24
C ILE A 198 -5.19 -3.44 -14.41
N ILE A 199 -5.42 -2.37 -15.19
CA ILE A 199 -6.35 -2.44 -16.33
C ILE A 199 -5.87 -3.47 -17.38
N ARG A 200 -4.56 -3.59 -17.56
CA ARG A 200 -3.96 -4.52 -18.52
C ARG A 200 -3.82 -5.95 -18.00
N THR A 201 -3.88 -6.14 -16.70
CA THR A 201 -3.82 -7.49 -16.12
C THR A 201 -5.20 -8.14 -16.28
N PRO A 202 -5.34 -9.23 -17.07
CA PRO A 202 -6.61 -9.91 -17.18
C PRO A 202 -7.01 -10.42 -15.80
N LEU A 203 -8.17 -10.00 -15.33
CA LEU A 203 -8.83 -10.65 -14.19
C LEU A 203 -9.12 -12.08 -14.64
N HIS A 204 -8.39 -13.05 -14.12
CA HIS A 204 -8.75 -14.43 -14.33
C HIS A 204 -10.19 -14.62 -13.85
N PRO A 205 -11.10 -15.13 -14.69
CA PRO A 205 -12.43 -15.48 -14.25
C PRO A 205 -12.30 -16.49 -13.11
N VAL A 206 -12.94 -16.18 -12.00
CA VAL A 206 -13.11 -17.08 -10.85
C VAL A 206 -14.04 -18.20 -11.22
#